data_a8d013939550ff83d403a3d3ccbbe66e
#
_entry.id   a8d013939550ff83d403a3d3ccbbe66e
#
_cell.length_a   1.000
_cell.length_b   1.000
_cell.length_c   1.000
_cell.angle_alpha   90.00
_cell.angle_beta   90.00
_cell.angle_gamma   90.00
#
_symmetry.space_group_name_H-M   'P 1'
#
loop_
_entity.id
_entity.type
_entity.pdbx_description
1 polymer ?
#
loop_
_entity_poly.entity_id
_entity_poly.type
_entity_poly.pdbx_seq_one_letter_code
_entity_poly.pdbx_strand_id
1 'polypeptide(L)'
;VPANKVTWPLMYKDLGNDLPTLYNKINATNQAIVGFLKQKGITENEISINAPEIIDMQAERYNNNSVPFRYNVTSVITVTSTKVDLVRKMISEQSELLKQGIAITGGDYRYNVQYDYTGLNDIKPQMIEEATKNARAAAIKFAKDSDSELGKIKRAYQGQFSIEDRDANTPYIKRIRVVTTIDYSLED
;
A
#
# COMPACT_ATOMS: atom_id res chain seq x y z
N VAL A 1 -0.26 13.45 5.84
CA VAL A 1 -1.26 12.69 6.61
C VAL A 1 -0.81 11.26 6.78
N PRO A 2 -1.14 10.58 7.89
CA PRO A 2 -0.90 9.15 8.03
C PRO A 2 -1.87 8.35 7.13
N ALA A 3 -1.40 7.22 6.60
CA ALA A 3 -2.26 6.26 5.93
C ALA A 3 -3.32 5.74 6.91
N ASN A 4 -4.50 5.43 6.39
CA ASN A 4 -5.62 4.89 7.19
C ASN A 4 -6.05 3.49 6.79
N LYS A 5 -5.33 2.88 5.85
CA LYS A 5 -5.52 1.50 5.40
C LYS A 5 -4.18 0.88 5.09
N VAL A 6 -4.02 -0.39 5.43
CA VAL A 6 -2.84 -1.18 5.11
C VAL A 6 -3.27 -2.51 4.48
N THR A 7 -2.53 -2.92 3.46
CA THR A 7 -2.64 -4.24 2.83
C THR A 7 -1.30 -4.93 2.98
N TRP A 8 -1.28 -6.02 3.72
CA TRP A 8 -0.07 -6.78 4.03
C TRP A 8 -0.22 -8.21 3.49
N PRO A 9 0.43 -8.55 2.37
CA PRO A 9 0.49 -9.91 1.88
C PRO A 9 1.60 -10.68 2.60
N LEU A 10 1.24 -11.80 3.21
CA LEU A 10 2.17 -12.76 3.78
C LEU A 10 2.32 -13.91 2.79
N MET A 11 3.42 -13.91 2.06
CA MET A 11 3.73 -14.94 1.08
C MET A 11 4.71 -15.94 1.66
N TYR A 12 4.46 -17.22 1.43
CA TYR A 12 5.42 -18.28 1.69
C TYR A 12 5.42 -19.32 0.58
N LYS A 13 6.51 -20.07 0.49
CA LYS A 13 6.70 -21.11 -0.53
C LYS A 13 6.94 -22.46 0.13
N ASP A 14 6.49 -23.50 -0.54
CA ASP A 14 6.73 -24.88 -0.17
C ASP A 14 7.10 -25.72 -1.40
N LEU A 15 7.91 -26.75 -1.17
CA LEU A 15 8.32 -27.69 -2.19
C LEU A 15 7.89 -29.09 -1.80
N GLY A 16 7.58 -29.93 -2.76
CA GLY A 16 7.25 -31.32 -2.52
C GLY A 16 7.01 -32.14 -3.78
N ASN A 17 6.80 -33.42 -3.60
CA ASN A 17 6.59 -34.38 -4.69
C ASN A 17 5.17 -34.98 -4.68
N ASP A 18 4.41 -34.74 -3.63
CA ASP A 18 3.07 -35.31 -3.42
C ASP A 18 2.07 -34.21 -3.10
N LEU A 19 1.06 -34.03 -3.96
CA LEU A 19 0.07 -32.97 -3.82
C LEU A 19 -0.78 -33.08 -2.55
N PRO A 20 -1.31 -34.25 -2.16
CA PRO A 20 -2.05 -34.37 -0.91
C PRO A 20 -1.22 -33.99 0.34
N THR A 21 0.05 -34.37 0.38
CA THR A 21 0.97 -34.01 1.48
C THR A 21 1.20 -32.50 1.50
N LEU A 22 1.44 -31.87 0.34
CA LEU A 22 1.58 -30.42 0.22
C LEU A 22 0.31 -29.68 0.66
N TYR A 23 -0.85 -30.17 0.26
CA TYR A 23 -2.14 -29.60 0.66
C TYR A 23 -2.29 -29.55 2.19
N ASN A 24 -2.00 -30.68 2.86
CA ASN A 24 -2.07 -30.74 4.32
C ASN A 24 -1.08 -29.79 4.99
N LYS A 25 0.15 -29.69 4.45
CA LYS A 25 1.17 -28.79 4.95
C LYS A 25 0.78 -27.31 4.79
N ILE A 26 0.25 -26.95 3.62
CA ILE A 26 -0.24 -25.59 3.34
C ILE A 26 -1.38 -25.22 4.28
N ASN A 27 -2.34 -26.12 4.51
CA ASN A 27 -3.43 -25.88 5.44
C ASN A 27 -2.94 -25.67 6.87
N ALA A 28 -2.00 -26.48 7.33
CA ALA A 28 -1.40 -26.33 8.66
C ALA A 28 -0.65 -24.99 8.80
N THR A 29 0.11 -24.61 7.80
CA THR A 29 0.84 -23.32 7.76
C THR A 29 -0.13 -22.15 7.75
N ASN A 30 -1.18 -22.20 6.92
CA ASN A 30 -2.22 -21.16 6.90
C ASN A 30 -2.90 -21.00 8.25
N GLN A 31 -3.25 -22.09 8.90
CA GLN A 31 -3.86 -22.05 10.23
C GLN A 31 -2.92 -21.42 11.27
N ALA A 32 -1.62 -21.73 11.21
CA ALA A 32 -0.63 -21.12 12.10
C ALA A 32 -0.48 -19.61 11.86
N ILE A 33 -0.44 -19.17 10.61
CA ILE A 33 -0.38 -17.75 10.26
C ILE A 33 -1.66 -17.03 10.71
N VAL A 34 -2.83 -17.57 10.42
CA VAL A 34 -4.12 -17.00 10.85
C VAL A 34 -4.21 -16.94 12.37
N GLY A 35 -3.76 -17.97 13.07
CA GLY A 35 -3.67 -17.99 14.54
C GLY A 35 -2.79 -16.87 15.09
N PHE A 36 -1.62 -16.65 14.51
CA PHE A 36 -0.72 -15.55 14.85
C PHE A 36 -1.40 -14.19 14.64
N LEU A 37 -2.04 -13.99 13.50
CA LEU A 37 -2.74 -12.73 13.17
C LEU A 37 -3.88 -12.45 14.16
N LYS A 38 -4.72 -13.44 14.44
CA LYS A 38 -5.84 -13.32 15.38
C LYS A 38 -5.38 -13.06 16.82
N GLN A 39 -4.34 -13.74 17.26
CA GLN A 39 -3.75 -13.53 18.59
C GLN A 39 -3.25 -12.09 18.78
N LYS A 40 -2.75 -11.48 17.72
CA LYS A 40 -2.25 -10.09 17.72
C LYS A 40 -3.35 -9.04 17.53
N GLY A 41 -4.60 -9.42 17.29
CA GLY A 41 -5.76 -8.52 17.24
C GLY A 41 -6.34 -8.24 15.84
N ILE A 42 -5.96 -9.05 14.83
CA ILE A 42 -6.59 -9.02 13.51
C ILE A 42 -7.83 -9.92 13.51
N THR A 43 -8.92 -9.43 12.96
CA THR A 43 -10.19 -10.17 12.89
C THR A 43 -10.32 -10.96 11.59
N GLU A 44 -11.24 -11.91 11.55
CA GLU A 44 -11.50 -12.78 10.40
C GLU A 44 -11.75 -12.00 9.11
N ASN A 45 -12.55 -10.93 9.19
CA ASN A 45 -12.93 -10.11 8.02
C ASN A 45 -11.74 -9.30 7.45
N GLU A 46 -10.66 -9.17 8.21
CA GLU A 46 -9.43 -8.49 7.78
C GLU A 46 -8.44 -9.46 7.11
N ILE A 47 -8.74 -10.76 7.11
CA ILE A 47 -7.86 -11.81 6.60
C ILE A 47 -8.49 -12.44 5.34
N SER A 48 -7.71 -12.55 4.28
CA SER A 48 -8.06 -13.24 3.05
C SER A 48 -7.02 -14.30 2.73
N ILE A 49 -7.45 -15.55 2.56
CA ILE A 49 -6.58 -16.66 2.15
C ILE A 49 -6.75 -16.82 0.65
N ASN A 50 -5.69 -16.61 -0.10
CA ASN A 50 -5.69 -16.75 -1.54
C ASN A 50 -5.54 -18.23 -1.93
N ALA A 51 -6.08 -18.62 -3.09
CA ALA A 51 -5.77 -19.93 -3.66
C ALA A 51 -4.26 -20.04 -3.93
N PRO A 52 -3.63 -21.18 -3.57
CA PRO A 52 -2.21 -21.35 -3.82
C PRO A 52 -1.91 -21.46 -5.31
N GLU A 53 -0.78 -20.90 -5.73
CA GLU A 53 -0.22 -21.10 -7.07
C GLU A 53 0.70 -22.32 -7.04
N ILE A 54 0.50 -23.26 -7.97
CA ILE A 54 1.28 -24.49 -8.05
C ILE A 54 1.97 -24.56 -9.40
N ILE A 55 3.30 -24.72 -9.36
CA ILE A 55 4.11 -24.97 -10.54
C ILE A 55 4.59 -26.41 -10.53
N ASP A 56 4.23 -27.18 -11.56
CA ASP A 56 4.78 -28.49 -11.82
C ASP A 56 6.11 -28.32 -12.59
N MET A 57 7.22 -28.31 -11.86
CA MET A 57 8.55 -28.09 -12.41
C MET A 57 9.00 -29.20 -13.38
N GLN A 58 8.34 -30.35 -13.39
CA GLN A 58 8.60 -31.39 -14.40
C GLN A 58 7.86 -31.15 -15.71
N ALA A 59 6.68 -30.53 -15.65
CA ALA A 59 5.90 -30.23 -16.84
C ALA A 59 6.45 -29.00 -17.60
N GLU A 60 7.10 -28.07 -16.91
CA GLU A 60 7.63 -26.84 -17.51
C GLU A 60 9.08 -26.94 -18.00
N ARG A 61 9.59 -28.15 -18.16
CA ARG A 61 10.99 -28.36 -18.50
C ARG A 61 11.32 -28.09 -19.97
N TYR A 62 12.24 -27.15 -20.16
CA TYR A 62 13.02 -26.99 -21.40
C TYR A 62 14.43 -27.62 -21.33
N ASN A 63 14.92 -28.05 -20.17
CA ASN A 63 16.26 -28.60 -19.97
C ASN A 63 16.24 -29.88 -19.13
N ASN A 64 17.16 -30.81 -19.47
CA ASN A 64 17.33 -32.15 -18.85
C ASN A 64 17.87 -32.17 -17.41
N ASN A 65 17.90 -31.07 -16.69
CA ASN A 65 18.38 -31.06 -15.33
C ASN A 65 17.34 -31.62 -14.35
N SER A 66 17.75 -32.60 -13.53
CA SER A 66 16.89 -33.14 -12.49
C SER A 66 16.60 -32.09 -11.42
N VAL A 67 15.33 -31.83 -11.13
CA VAL A 67 14.94 -31.01 -9.98
C VAL A 67 14.65 -31.93 -8.80
N PRO A 68 15.06 -31.56 -7.57
CA PRO A 68 14.86 -32.40 -6.38
C PRO A 68 13.38 -32.52 -5.98
N PHE A 69 12.56 -31.54 -6.33
CA PHE A 69 11.13 -31.51 -6.07
C PHE A 69 10.35 -31.24 -7.32
N ARG A 70 9.20 -31.92 -7.47
CA ARG A 70 8.32 -31.75 -8.63
C ARG A 70 7.49 -30.46 -8.55
N TYR A 71 6.94 -30.16 -7.38
CA TYR A 71 6.02 -29.05 -7.19
C TYR A 71 6.65 -27.93 -6.39
N ASN A 72 6.45 -26.71 -6.87
CA ASN A 72 6.70 -25.47 -6.15
C ASN A 72 5.35 -24.77 -5.92
N VAL A 73 5.02 -24.54 -4.66
CA VAL A 73 3.77 -23.92 -4.26
C VAL A 73 4.05 -22.58 -3.63
N THR A 74 3.32 -21.57 -4.10
CA THR A 74 3.31 -20.23 -3.52
C THR A 74 1.94 -19.98 -2.90
N SER A 75 1.93 -19.66 -1.61
CA SER A 75 0.71 -19.32 -0.87
C SER A 75 0.78 -17.91 -0.33
N VAL A 76 -0.35 -17.21 -0.36
CA VAL A 76 -0.47 -15.83 0.12
C VAL A 76 -1.68 -15.70 1.04
N ILE A 77 -1.44 -15.15 2.22
CA ILE A 77 -2.49 -14.67 3.11
C ILE A 77 -2.39 -13.15 3.13
N THR A 78 -3.49 -12.47 2.84
CA THR A 78 -3.54 -11.02 2.79
C THR A 78 -4.29 -10.47 3.98
N VAL A 79 -3.67 -9.55 4.72
CA VAL A 79 -4.31 -8.75 5.75
C VAL A 79 -4.66 -7.40 5.15
N THR A 80 -5.93 -7.02 5.23
CA THR A 80 -6.42 -5.68 4.87
C THR A 80 -7.09 -5.06 6.08
N SER A 81 -6.53 -3.99 6.61
CA SER A 81 -6.96 -3.43 7.89
C SER A 81 -6.84 -1.91 7.93
N THR A 82 -7.69 -1.27 8.73
CA THR A 82 -7.56 0.14 9.11
C THR A 82 -6.65 0.35 10.32
N LYS A 83 -6.25 -0.73 10.99
CA LYS A 83 -5.35 -0.71 12.17
C LYS A 83 -3.88 -0.63 11.73
N VAL A 84 -3.52 0.45 11.04
CA VAL A 84 -2.20 0.60 10.40
C VAL A 84 -1.05 0.40 11.37
N ASP A 85 -1.09 1.03 12.54
CA ASP A 85 -0.01 0.94 13.53
C ASP A 85 0.11 -0.46 14.13
N LEU A 86 -1.01 -1.14 14.36
CA LEU A 86 -1.02 -2.54 14.81
C LEU A 86 -0.35 -3.44 13.78
N VAL A 87 -0.73 -3.33 12.52
CA VAL A 87 -0.15 -4.14 11.43
C VAL A 87 1.33 -3.85 11.26
N ARG A 88 1.76 -2.58 11.33
CA ARG A 88 3.18 -2.21 11.29
C ARG A 88 3.98 -2.88 12.42
N LYS A 89 3.42 -2.90 13.64
CA LYS A 89 4.03 -3.61 14.76
C LYS A 89 4.13 -5.11 14.48
N MET A 90 3.06 -5.72 13.96
CA MET A 90 3.05 -7.14 13.61
C MET A 90 4.08 -7.49 12.53
N ILE A 91 4.28 -6.64 11.54
CA ILE A 91 5.32 -6.81 10.53
C ILE A 91 6.71 -6.88 11.17
N SER A 92 6.98 -6.05 12.18
CA SER A 92 8.25 -6.14 12.92
C SER A 92 8.38 -7.39 13.77
N GLU A 93 7.27 -8.02 14.13
CA GLU A 93 7.20 -9.24 14.95
C GLU A 93 7.03 -10.53 14.10
N GLN A 94 7.00 -10.43 12.78
CA GLN A 94 6.78 -11.60 11.90
C GLN A 94 7.87 -12.69 12.07
N SER A 95 9.02 -12.35 12.63
CA SER A 95 10.06 -13.32 12.99
C SER A 95 9.58 -14.37 14.01
N GLU A 96 8.50 -14.14 14.74
CA GLU A 96 7.88 -15.14 15.60
C GLU A 96 7.38 -16.35 14.79
N LEU A 97 6.98 -16.14 13.53
CA LEU A 97 6.59 -17.23 12.62
C LEU A 97 7.78 -18.12 12.25
N LEU A 98 9.00 -17.58 12.21
CA LEU A 98 10.23 -18.37 11.98
C LEU A 98 10.44 -19.42 13.07
N LYS A 99 10.08 -19.12 14.32
CA LYS A 99 10.14 -20.08 15.43
C LYS A 99 9.20 -21.27 15.22
N GLN A 100 8.16 -21.10 14.41
CA GLN A 100 7.22 -22.16 14.02
C GLN A 100 7.60 -22.82 12.69
N GLY A 101 8.77 -22.49 12.14
CA GLY A 101 9.25 -23.03 10.86
C GLY A 101 8.59 -22.38 9.64
N ILE A 102 7.97 -21.21 9.79
CA ILE A 102 7.29 -20.49 8.71
C ILE A 102 8.14 -19.29 8.30
N ALA A 103 8.62 -19.31 7.06
CA ALA A 103 9.38 -18.22 6.46
C ALA A 103 8.49 -17.40 5.53
N ILE A 104 8.14 -16.18 5.92
CA ILE A 104 7.48 -15.22 5.05
C ILE A 104 8.53 -14.65 4.11
N THR A 105 8.31 -14.84 2.81
CA THR A 105 9.27 -14.47 1.77
C THR A 105 9.05 -13.01 1.35
N GLY A 106 10.14 -12.25 1.24
CA GLY A 106 10.15 -10.89 0.72
C GLY A 106 10.80 -10.81 -0.66
N GLY A 107 10.88 -9.62 -1.24
CA GLY A 107 11.60 -9.34 -2.47
C GLY A 107 10.80 -9.47 -3.77
N ASP A 108 9.58 -9.94 -3.74
CA ASP A 108 8.67 -9.86 -4.88
C ASP A 108 7.80 -8.59 -4.75
N TYR A 109 7.91 -7.68 -5.73
CA TYR A 109 7.18 -6.41 -5.72
C TYR A 109 5.65 -6.58 -5.65
N ARG A 110 5.12 -7.72 -6.11
CA ARG A 110 3.69 -8.04 -6.08
C ARG A 110 3.15 -8.23 -4.66
N TYR A 111 4.04 -8.53 -3.73
CA TYR A 111 3.71 -8.86 -2.33
C TYR A 111 4.31 -7.87 -1.34
N ASN A 112 4.54 -6.63 -1.78
CA ASN A 112 4.94 -5.55 -0.89
C ASN A 112 3.77 -5.06 -0.04
N VAL A 113 4.07 -4.62 1.17
CA VAL A 113 3.08 -3.95 2.02
C VAL A 113 2.68 -2.64 1.38
N GLN A 114 1.37 -2.41 1.27
CA GLN A 114 0.80 -1.19 0.72
C GLN A 114 0.08 -0.40 1.82
N TYR A 115 0.28 0.90 1.81
CA TYR A 115 -0.40 1.82 2.69
C TYR A 115 -1.19 2.81 1.87
N ASP A 116 -2.45 3.02 2.21
CA ASP A 116 -3.36 3.90 1.49
C ASP A 116 -3.98 4.94 2.41
N TYR A 117 -4.31 6.08 1.82
CA TYR A 117 -5.17 7.07 2.45
C TYR A 117 -6.49 7.18 1.67
N THR A 118 -7.58 6.78 2.30
CA THR A 118 -8.91 6.70 1.67
C THR A 118 -9.80 7.91 1.98
N GLY A 119 -9.35 8.84 2.85
CA GLY A 119 -10.09 10.01 3.30
C GLY A 119 -9.93 11.26 2.44
N LEU A 120 -9.52 11.13 1.16
CA LEU A 120 -9.23 12.29 0.32
C LEU A 120 -10.44 13.23 0.18
N ASN A 121 -11.64 12.68 0.04
CA ASN A 121 -12.83 13.49 -0.16
C ASN A 121 -13.16 14.39 1.03
N ASP A 122 -12.80 13.97 2.24
CA ASP A 122 -13.06 14.71 3.48
C ASP A 122 -12.16 15.94 3.61
N ILE A 123 -10.94 15.86 3.07
CA ILE A 123 -9.95 16.95 3.16
C ILE A 123 -9.91 17.85 1.92
N LYS A 124 -10.48 17.44 0.79
CA LYS A 124 -10.51 18.22 -0.45
C LYS A 124 -10.99 19.67 -0.26
N PRO A 125 -12.12 19.94 0.41
CA PRO A 125 -12.61 21.30 0.58
C PRO A 125 -11.59 22.21 1.28
N GLN A 126 -11.00 21.74 2.36
CA GLN A 126 -9.99 22.50 3.11
C GLN A 126 -8.74 22.75 2.27
N MET A 127 -8.27 21.75 1.52
CA MET A 127 -7.10 21.89 0.65
C MET A 127 -7.33 22.89 -0.49
N ILE A 128 -8.52 22.88 -1.10
CA ILE A 128 -8.90 23.84 -2.14
C ILE A 128 -8.95 25.26 -1.57
N GLU A 129 -9.56 25.43 -0.40
CA GLU A 129 -9.60 26.72 0.29
C GLU A 129 -8.19 27.27 0.57
N GLU A 130 -7.31 26.45 1.11
CA GLU A 130 -5.93 26.84 1.39
C GLU A 130 -5.17 27.19 0.10
N ALA A 131 -5.30 26.37 -0.95
CA ALA A 131 -4.66 26.61 -2.25
C ALA A 131 -5.16 27.92 -2.87
N THR A 132 -6.45 28.22 -2.76
CA THR A 132 -7.05 29.45 -3.27
C THR A 132 -6.56 30.70 -2.50
N LYS A 133 -6.47 30.59 -1.16
CA LYS A 133 -5.90 31.67 -0.33
C LYS A 133 -4.43 31.94 -0.66
N ASN A 134 -3.64 30.88 -0.85
CA ASN A 134 -2.23 31.00 -1.23
C ASN A 134 -2.06 31.62 -2.61
N ALA A 135 -2.87 31.23 -3.60
CA ALA A 135 -2.87 31.83 -4.94
C ALA A 135 -3.19 33.33 -4.88
N ARG A 136 -4.21 33.72 -4.10
CA ARG A 136 -4.57 35.12 -3.92
C ARG A 136 -3.46 35.93 -3.23
N ALA A 137 -2.86 35.38 -2.19
CA ALA A 137 -1.77 36.05 -1.48
C ALA A 137 -0.57 36.31 -2.42
N ALA A 138 -0.22 35.33 -3.25
CA ALA A 138 0.80 35.48 -4.27
C ALA A 138 0.43 36.54 -5.31
N ALA A 139 -0.81 36.55 -5.79
CA ALA A 139 -1.29 37.52 -6.77
C ALA A 139 -1.28 38.95 -6.23
N ILE A 140 -1.67 39.17 -4.97
CA ILE A 140 -1.59 40.48 -4.30
C ILE A 140 -0.14 40.96 -4.26
N LYS A 141 0.80 40.08 -3.95
CA LYS A 141 2.22 40.43 -3.93
C LYS A 141 2.73 40.85 -5.30
N PHE A 142 2.38 40.11 -6.36
CA PHE A 142 2.75 40.47 -7.73
C PHE A 142 2.13 41.81 -8.17
N ALA A 143 0.87 42.07 -7.85
CA ALA A 143 0.23 43.35 -8.16
C ALA A 143 0.98 44.50 -7.50
N LYS A 144 1.26 44.39 -6.21
CA LYS A 144 2.00 45.39 -5.43
C LYS A 144 3.43 45.64 -5.97
N ASP A 145 4.14 44.58 -6.33
CA ASP A 145 5.50 44.67 -6.86
C ASP A 145 5.56 45.32 -8.27
N SER A 146 4.39 45.39 -8.97
CA SER A 146 4.22 46.02 -10.27
C SER A 146 3.45 47.34 -10.22
N ASP A 147 3.31 47.94 -9.02
CA ASP A 147 2.55 49.19 -8.79
C ASP A 147 1.12 49.16 -9.34
N SER A 148 0.45 47.99 -9.28
CA SER A 148 -0.92 47.77 -9.73
C SER A 148 -1.78 47.26 -8.58
N GLU A 149 -3.11 47.34 -8.73
CA GLU A 149 -4.05 46.72 -7.79
C GLU A 149 -4.57 45.37 -8.34
N LEU A 150 -4.83 44.41 -7.41
CA LEU A 150 -5.39 43.12 -7.79
C LEU A 150 -6.90 43.24 -8.06
N GLY A 151 -7.29 42.99 -9.30
CA GLY A 151 -8.70 42.97 -9.70
C GLY A 151 -9.39 41.62 -9.48
N LYS A 152 -10.40 41.35 -10.31
CA LYS A 152 -11.24 40.14 -10.17
C LYS A 152 -10.60 38.93 -10.81
N ILE A 153 -11.05 37.75 -10.35
CA ILE A 153 -10.71 36.46 -10.98
C ILE A 153 -11.27 36.44 -12.40
N LYS A 154 -10.43 36.18 -13.39
CA LYS A 154 -10.80 35.95 -14.80
C LYS A 154 -10.98 34.46 -15.10
N ARG A 155 -10.18 33.63 -14.52
CA ARG A 155 -10.20 32.16 -14.70
C ARG A 155 -9.69 31.47 -13.46
N ALA A 156 -10.26 30.34 -13.14
CA ALA A 156 -9.74 29.44 -12.10
C ALA A 156 -9.74 28.01 -12.65
N TYR A 157 -8.65 27.30 -12.39
CA TYR A 157 -8.49 25.91 -12.76
C TYR A 157 -8.01 25.10 -11.54
N GLN A 158 -8.73 24.04 -11.26
CA GLN A 158 -8.38 23.08 -10.20
C GLN A 158 -7.70 21.87 -10.82
N GLY A 159 -6.42 21.66 -10.50
CA GLY A 159 -5.66 20.48 -10.89
C GLY A 159 -6.11 19.23 -10.16
N GLN A 160 -5.58 18.09 -10.60
CA GLN A 160 -5.83 16.81 -9.94
C GLN A 160 -5.11 16.75 -8.58
N PHE A 161 -5.72 16.02 -7.65
CA PHE A 161 -5.07 15.66 -6.40
C PHE A 161 -4.14 14.48 -6.65
N SER A 162 -2.92 14.55 -6.13
CA SER A 162 -2.01 13.42 -6.06
C SER A 162 -1.83 12.98 -4.62
N ILE A 163 -1.73 11.66 -4.42
CA ILE A 163 -1.38 11.02 -3.15
C ILE A 163 -0.16 10.17 -3.41
N GLU A 164 0.90 10.46 -2.71
CA GLU A 164 2.19 9.79 -2.84
C GLU A 164 2.74 9.44 -1.45
N ASP A 165 3.65 8.49 -1.39
CA ASP A 165 4.39 8.23 -0.18
C ASP A 165 5.25 9.46 0.17
N ARG A 166 5.36 9.80 1.45
CA ARG A 166 6.23 10.89 1.89
C ARG A 166 7.68 10.66 1.47
N ASP A 167 8.14 9.44 1.66
CA ASP A 167 9.45 8.93 1.25
C ASP A 167 9.46 7.39 1.29
N ALA A 168 10.51 6.78 0.73
CA ALA A 168 10.64 5.33 0.64
C ALA A 168 10.71 4.61 2.01
N ASN A 169 11.14 5.30 3.07
CA ASN A 169 11.29 4.72 4.40
C ASN A 169 10.05 4.89 5.28
N THR A 170 9.16 5.79 4.87
CA THR A 170 7.91 6.09 5.58
C THR A 170 6.67 6.02 4.67
N PRO A 171 6.45 4.89 3.97
CA PRO A 171 5.32 4.75 3.04
C PRO A 171 3.94 4.82 3.72
N TYR A 172 3.90 4.66 5.04
CA TYR A 172 2.70 4.83 5.87
C TYR A 172 2.35 6.30 6.17
N ILE A 173 3.16 7.24 5.70
CA ILE A 173 2.85 8.67 5.71
C ILE A 173 2.66 9.13 4.26
N LYS A 174 1.53 9.75 3.99
CA LYS A 174 1.17 10.22 2.65
C LYS A 174 1.36 11.71 2.52
N ARG A 175 1.86 12.13 1.36
CA ARG A 175 1.88 13.51 0.89
C ARG A 175 0.73 13.67 -0.08
N ILE A 176 -0.19 14.59 0.25
CA ILE A 176 -1.30 14.92 -0.63
C ILE A 176 -1.03 16.32 -1.18
N ARG A 177 -1.13 16.45 -2.48
CA ARG A 177 -0.87 17.69 -3.19
C ARG A 177 -2.00 18.02 -4.14
N VAL A 178 -2.29 19.33 -4.23
CA VAL A 178 -3.17 19.87 -5.24
C VAL A 178 -2.54 21.17 -5.77
N VAL A 179 -2.77 21.47 -7.02
CA VAL A 179 -2.37 22.73 -7.66
C VAL A 179 -3.61 23.44 -8.14
N THR A 180 -3.78 24.69 -7.69
CA THR A 180 -4.84 25.59 -8.16
C THR A 180 -4.18 26.73 -8.93
N THR A 181 -4.64 26.97 -10.15
CA THR A 181 -4.20 28.07 -10.99
C THR A 181 -5.32 29.09 -11.11
N ILE A 182 -5.05 30.35 -10.81
CA ILE A 182 -6.05 31.43 -10.86
C ILE A 182 -5.45 32.61 -11.61
N ASP A 183 -6.17 33.06 -12.63
CA ASP A 183 -5.84 34.26 -13.37
C ASP A 183 -6.67 35.42 -12.81
N TYR A 184 -5.99 36.51 -12.45
CA TYR A 184 -6.63 37.75 -11.98
C TYR A 184 -6.45 38.87 -13.02
N SER A 185 -7.34 39.86 -12.99
CA SER A 185 -7.04 41.15 -13.62
C SER A 185 -6.12 41.99 -12.75
N LEU A 186 -5.33 42.83 -13.38
CA LEU A 186 -4.67 43.95 -12.71
C LEU A 186 -5.42 45.22 -13.06
N GLU A 187 -5.52 46.12 -12.11
CA GLU A 187 -6.13 47.46 -12.26
C GLU A 187 -5.04 48.49 -11.95
N ASP A 188 -5.06 49.60 -12.78
CA ASP A 188 -4.12 50.71 -12.64
C ASP A 188 -4.54 51.65 -11.51
#